data_207144cab2596076a4299424608ef555
#
_entry.id   207144cab2596076a4299424608ef555
#
_cell.length_a   1.000
_cell.length_b   1.000
_cell.length_c   1.000
_cell.angle_alpha   90.00
_cell.angle_beta   90.00
_cell.angle_gamma   90.00
#
_symmetry.space_group_name_H-M   'P 1'
#
loop_
_entity.id
_entity.type
_entity.pdbx_description
1 polymer ?
#
loop_
_entity_poly.entity_id
_entity_poly.type
_entity_poly.pdbx_seq_one_letter_code
_entity_poly.pdbx_strand_id
1 'polypeptide(L)'
;HVAVRRQRQMCIRDSYKIVIASIDDSKEIISTGDEDLKSLALEEIDTLNKDLNVVEKELKLMLLPKDKSDAGSAFLEIRAGAGGDEAAIFAAELLRLYLRLCERKKWKFEIISNKPSEPNGTKEAVLQVDGLNVYKSLKFESGVHRVQRVPETESQGRVHTSTVTVAVLPMQDEIEEKEIDKNELRVDTYRASGAGGQHVNKTDSAIRITHLPTGIVVECQDDRSQHKNKTKALSLLSAKLKAKELEEQQQNIANERKLLVGSGDRSEKIRTYNFPQGRVTDHRIKLTQHNLDNIMDGDLESILDALLTEHQLEQLSSLEENG
;
A
#
# COMPACT_ATOMS: atom_id res chain seq x y z
N HIS A 1 -18.27 -9.92 -8.57
CA HIS A 1 -17.91 -9.21 -7.32
C HIS A 1 -18.70 -7.91 -7.11
N VAL A 2 -18.89 -7.06 -8.14
CA VAL A 2 -19.65 -5.78 -8.01
C VAL A 2 -21.12 -6.03 -7.69
N ALA A 3 -21.76 -7.04 -8.31
CA ALA A 3 -23.15 -7.40 -8.07
C ALA A 3 -23.39 -7.90 -6.64
N VAL A 4 -22.53 -8.80 -6.14
CA VAL A 4 -22.62 -9.32 -4.76
C VAL A 4 -22.44 -8.19 -3.74
N ARG A 5 -21.57 -7.24 -4.01
CA ARG A 5 -21.35 -6.08 -3.13
C ARG A 5 -22.57 -5.17 -3.10
N ARG A 6 -23.17 -4.84 -4.26
CA ARG A 6 -24.41 -4.03 -4.32
C ARG A 6 -25.55 -4.73 -3.57
N GLN A 7 -25.66 -6.05 -3.72
CA GLN A 7 -26.67 -6.83 -2.99
C GLN A 7 -26.45 -6.75 -1.47
N ARG A 8 -25.21 -6.89 -0.98
CA ARG A 8 -24.87 -6.74 0.44
C ARG A 8 -25.19 -5.33 0.98
N GLN A 9 -24.87 -4.29 0.21
CA GLN A 9 -25.22 -2.90 0.56
C GLN A 9 -26.72 -2.70 0.66
N MET A 10 -27.51 -3.26 -0.27
CA MET A 10 -28.97 -3.22 -0.21
C MET A 10 -29.51 -3.97 1.02
N CYS A 11 -29.01 -5.17 1.32
CA CYS A 11 -29.43 -5.94 2.48
C CYS A 11 -29.21 -5.18 3.79
N ILE A 12 -28.04 -4.57 3.99
CA ILE A 12 -27.74 -3.83 5.23
C ILE A 12 -28.58 -2.57 5.33
N ARG A 13 -28.78 -1.83 4.23
CA ARG A 13 -29.69 -0.68 4.21
C ARG A 13 -31.13 -1.09 4.57
N ASP A 14 -31.57 -2.22 4.04
CA ASP A 14 -32.93 -2.70 4.28
C ASP A 14 -33.08 -3.20 5.72
N SER A 15 -32.04 -3.89 6.28
CA SER A 15 -31.98 -4.24 7.71
C SER A 15 -32.03 -3.00 8.60
N TYR A 16 -31.29 -1.94 8.27
CA TYR A 16 -31.34 -0.66 9.00
C TYR A 16 -32.76 -0.05 9.05
N LYS A 17 -33.45 -0.03 7.90
CA LYS A 17 -34.83 0.46 7.83
C LYS A 17 -35.81 -0.37 8.65
N ILE A 18 -35.65 -1.69 8.64
CA ILE A 18 -36.49 -2.61 9.41
C ILE A 18 -36.29 -2.35 10.91
N VAL A 19 -35.03 -2.26 11.36
CA VAL A 19 -34.74 -2.02 12.78
C VAL A 19 -35.33 -0.68 13.26
N ILE A 20 -35.19 0.40 12.45
CA ILE A 20 -35.78 1.70 12.79
C ILE A 20 -37.31 1.60 12.86
N ALA A 21 -37.95 0.96 11.87
CA ALA A 21 -39.41 0.79 11.90
C ALA A 21 -39.87 0.01 13.14
N SER A 22 -39.15 -1.08 13.48
CA SER A 22 -39.46 -1.85 14.69
C SER A 22 -39.29 -1.03 15.99
N ILE A 23 -38.27 -0.16 16.06
CA ILE A 23 -38.09 0.76 17.21
C ILE A 23 -39.27 1.75 17.30
N ASP A 24 -39.71 2.28 16.17
CA ASP A 24 -40.83 3.24 16.14
C ASP A 24 -42.17 2.55 16.49
N ASP A 25 -42.40 1.32 16.00
CA ASP A 25 -43.56 0.50 16.38
C ASP A 25 -43.55 0.20 17.89
N SER A 26 -42.40 -0.19 18.47
CA SER A 26 -42.27 -0.45 19.91
C SER A 26 -42.45 0.82 20.74
N LYS A 27 -42.06 2.01 20.27
CA LYS A 27 -42.35 3.31 20.93
C LYS A 27 -43.84 3.63 20.90
N GLU A 28 -44.56 3.31 19.84
CA GLU A 28 -46.01 3.48 19.75
C GLU A 28 -46.73 2.59 20.76
N ILE A 29 -46.28 1.35 20.94
CA ILE A 29 -46.80 0.43 21.96
C ILE A 29 -46.58 1.00 23.37
N ILE A 30 -45.44 1.62 23.66
CA ILE A 30 -45.17 2.26 24.95
C ILE A 30 -46.14 3.42 25.21
N SER A 31 -46.54 4.14 24.17
CA SER A 31 -47.46 5.29 24.30
C SER A 31 -48.94 4.88 24.51
N THR A 32 -49.33 3.73 23.93
CA THR A 32 -50.74 3.32 23.85
C THR A 32 -51.08 2.03 24.61
N GLY A 33 -50.08 1.21 24.98
CA GLY A 33 -50.24 -0.13 25.55
C GLY A 33 -50.46 -0.16 27.06
N ASP A 34 -50.90 -1.33 27.57
CA ASP A 34 -50.99 -1.65 28.98
C ASP A 34 -49.59 -1.82 29.62
N GLU A 35 -49.51 -1.81 30.98
CA GLU A 35 -48.23 -1.85 31.70
C GLU A 35 -47.34 -3.07 31.37
N ASP A 36 -47.97 -4.24 31.19
CA ASP A 36 -47.27 -5.46 30.84
C ASP A 36 -46.67 -5.39 29.41
N LEU A 37 -47.38 -4.80 28.46
CA LEU A 37 -46.93 -4.57 27.10
C LEU A 37 -45.81 -3.52 27.02
N LYS A 38 -45.87 -2.51 27.90
CA LYS A 38 -44.80 -1.49 27.99
C LYS A 38 -43.50 -2.06 28.48
N SER A 39 -43.52 -2.97 29.45
CA SER A 39 -42.29 -3.60 29.95
C SER A 39 -41.59 -4.44 28.87
N LEU A 40 -42.36 -5.22 28.10
CA LEU A 40 -41.85 -6.00 26.99
C LEU A 40 -41.31 -5.11 25.86
N ALA A 41 -42.01 -4.02 25.52
CA ALA A 41 -41.57 -3.10 24.49
C ALA A 41 -40.26 -2.36 24.88
N LEU A 42 -40.04 -2.08 26.17
CA LEU A 42 -38.78 -1.49 26.66
C LEU A 42 -37.59 -2.47 26.50
N GLU A 43 -37.77 -3.75 26.83
CA GLU A 43 -36.74 -4.77 26.63
C GLU A 43 -36.43 -4.96 25.12
N GLU A 44 -37.45 -4.93 24.27
CA GLU A 44 -37.32 -5.03 22.85
C GLU A 44 -36.55 -3.83 22.27
N ILE A 45 -36.86 -2.60 22.70
CA ILE A 45 -36.14 -1.39 22.31
C ILE A 45 -34.66 -1.47 22.69
N ASP A 46 -34.32 -2.03 23.85
CA ASP A 46 -32.93 -2.21 24.28
C ASP A 46 -32.18 -3.17 23.37
N THR A 47 -32.81 -4.25 22.93
CA THR A 47 -32.20 -5.19 21.97
C THR A 47 -32.08 -4.59 20.60
N LEU A 48 -33.11 -3.93 20.08
CA LEU A 48 -33.11 -3.25 18.78
C LEU A 48 -32.09 -2.11 18.70
N ASN A 49 -31.87 -1.36 19.80
CA ASN A 49 -30.82 -0.34 19.85
C ASN A 49 -29.39 -0.95 19.75
N LYS A 50 -29.17 -2.13 20.31
CA LYS A 50 -27.90 -2.84 20.14
C LYS A 50 -27.70 -3.28 18.68
N ASP A 51 -28.75 -3.82 18.07
CA ASP A 51 -28.74 -4.22 16.66
C ASP A 51 -28.56 -2.99 15.74
N LEU A 52 -29.24 -1.87 16.05
CA LEU A 52 -29.08 -0.61 15.33
C LEU A 52 -27.61 -0.16 15.31
N ASN A 53 -26.97 -0.15 16.48
CA ASN A 53 -25.56 0.24 16.60
C ASN A 53 -24.64 -0.66 15.76
N VAL A 54 -24.93 -1.96 15.65
CA VAL A 54 -24.16 -2.89 14.82
C VAL A 54 -24.34 -2.56 13.33
N VAL A 55 -25.60 -2.41 12.89
CA VAL A 55 -25.94 -2.11 11.49
C VAL A 55 -25.42 -0.74 11.08
N GLU A 56 -25.47 0.27 11.95
CA GLU A 56 -24.88 1.59 11.69
C GLU A 56 -23.37 1.54 11.49
N LYS A 57 -22.66 0.79 12.35
CA LYS A 57 -21.22 0.57 12.15
C LYS A 57 -20.91 -0.09 10.81
N GLU A 58 -21.67 -1.12 10.42
CA GLU A 58 -21.48 -1.76 9.13
C GLU A 58 -21.77 -0.82 7.96
N LEU A 59 -22.81 0.01 8.03
CA LEU A 59 -23.10 1.04 7.03
C LEU A 59 -21.99 2.07 6.94
N LYS A 60 -21.52 2.60 8.05
CA LYS A 60 -20.42 3.56 8.11
C LYS A 60 -19.15 2.96 7.48
N LEU A 61 -18.79 1.72 7.80
CA LEU A 61 -17.66 1.01 7.20
C LEU A 61 -17.78 0.83 5.67
N MET A 62 -19.01 0.70 5.16
CA MET A 62 -19.24 0.60 3.71
C MET A 62 -19.11 1.93 2.98
N LEU A 63 -19.33 3.05 3.68
CA LEU A 63 -19.20 4.41 3.14
C LEU A 63 -17.72 4.85 3.05
N LEU A 64 -16.82 4.20 3.79
CA LEU A 64 -15.40 4.53 3.73
C LEU A 64 -14.85 4.45 2.30
N PRO A 65 -14.08 5.46 1.88
CA PRO A 65 -13.44 5.44 0.58
C PRO A 65 -12.52 4.22 0.48
N LYS A 66 -12.65 3.46 -0.61
CA LYS A 66 -11.78 2.31 -0.87
C LYS A 66 -10.60 2.75 -1.68
N ASP A 67 -9.43 2.49 -1.16
CA ASP A 67 -8.20 2.57 -1.92
C ASP A 67 -8.22 1.46 -2.99
N LYS A 68 -7.96 1.84 -4.25
CA LYS A 68 -7.87 0.88 -5.35
C LYS A 68 -6.73 -0.12 -5.14
N SER A 69 -5.67 0.33 -4.52
CA SER A 69 -4.47 -0.47 -4.21
C SER A 69 -4.74 -1.56 -3.17
N ASP A 70 -5.75 -1.39 -2.29
CA ASP A 70 -6.05 -2.33 -1.19
C ASP A 70 -6.38 -3.76 -1.67
N ALA A 71 -6.92 -3.91 -2.87
CA ALA A 71 -7.31 -5.21 -3.42
C ALA A 71 -6.14 -5.98 -4.06
N GLY A 72 -5.02 -5.30 -4.31
CA GLY A 72 -3.88 -5.79 -5.08
C GLY A 72 -2.85 -6.57 -4.29
N SER A 73 -1.85 -7.05 -5.04
CA SER A 73 -0.60 -7.63 -4.56
C SER A 73 0.32 -6.54 -4.02
N ALA A 74 1.36 -6.93 -3.28
CA ALA A 74 2.29 -6.00 -2.67
C ALA A 74 3.75 -6.44 -2.79
N PHE A 75 4.65 -5.47 -2.83
CA PHE A 75 6.07 -5.67 -2.56
C PHE A 75 6.35 -5.37 -1.09
N LEU A 76 7.06 -6.28 -0.44
CA LEU A 76 7.54 -6.13 0.92
C LEU A 76 9.06 -6.01 0.89
N GLU A 77 9.58 -4.86 1.27
CA GLU A 77 11.02 -4.61 1.38
C GLU A 77 11.42 -4.62 2.85
N ILE A 78 12.44 -5.40 3.18
CA ILE A 78 12.99 -5.52 4.52
C ILE A 78 14.44 -5.09 4.45
N ARG A 79 14.85 -4.13 5.29
CA ARG A 79 16.23 -3.64 5.33
C ARG A 79 16.73 -3.58 6.77
N ALA A 80 17.93 -4.10 6.99
CA ALA A 80 18.63 -3.92 8.26
C ALA A 80 18.88 -2.43 8.52
N GLY A 81 18.48 -1.96 9.71
CA GLY A 81 18.65 -0.59 10.16
C GLY A 81 19.84 -0.46 11.15
N ALA A 82 19.63 0.30 12.23
CA ALA A 82 20.64 0.48 13.26
C ALA A 82 20.84 -0.78 14.11
N GLY A 83 22.07 -1.27 14.21
CA GLY A 83 22.41 -2.44 15.05
C GLY A 83 23.44 -3.39 14.45
N GLY A 84 23.97 -3.08 13.25
CA GLY A 84 25.02 -3.90 12.61
C GLY A 84 24.54 -5.33 12.29
N ASP A 85 25.33 -6.33 12.63
CA ASP A 85 25.07 -7.74 12.33
C ASP A 85 23.77 -8.24 12.98
N GLU A 86 23.46 -7.78 14.19
CA GLU A 86 22.23 -8.12 14.88
C GLU A 86 20.97 -7.63 14.12
N ALA A 87 21.03 -6.43 13.53
CA ALA A 87 19.95 -5.93 12.68
C ALA A 87 19.78 -6.80 11.42
N ALA A 88 20.89 -7.30 10.84
CA ALA A 88 20.84 -8.18 9.67
C ALA A 88 20.27 -9.57 10.02
N ILE A 89 20.61 -10.13 11.18
CA ILE A 89 20.03 -11.39 11.66
C ILE A 89 18.53 -11.22 11.90
N PHE A 90 18.12 -10.13 12.57
CA PHE A 90 16.71 -9.88 12.81
C PHE A 90 15.93 -9.61 11.50
N ALA A 91 16.55 -9.00 10.50
CA ALA A 91 15.94 -8.85 9.18
C ALA A 91 15.67 -10.20 8.50
N ALA A 92 16.58 -11.18 8.64
CA ALA A 92 16.37 -12.53 8.16
C ALA A 92 15.22 -13.24 8.91
N GLU A 93 15.12 -13.04 10.22
CA GLU A 93 14.01 -13.56 11.02
C GLU A 93 12.66 -12.95 10.65
N LEU A 94 12.61 -11.62 10.41
CA LEU A 94 11.40 -10.96 9.92
C LEU A 94 11.02 -11.45 8.50
N LEU A 95 11.99 -11.67 7.63
CA LEU A 95 11.72 -12.27 6.33
C LEU A 95 11.05 -13.65 6.52
N ARG A 96 11.60 -14.51 7.38
CA ARG A 96 11.01 -15.81 7.70
C ARG A 96 9.59 -15.68 8.27
N LEU A 97 9.35 -14.74 9.17
CA LEU A 97 8.03 -14.44 9.74
C LEU A 97 7.01 -14.14 8.63
N TYR A 98 7.35 -13.24 7.68
CA TYR A 98 6.44 -12.92 6.59
C TYR A 98 6.24 -14.08 5.60
N LEU A 99 7.24 -14.89 5.34
CA LEU A 99 7.08 -16.10 4.54
C LEU A 99 6.08 -17.07 5.21
N ARG A 100 6.19 -17.28 6.53
CA ARG A 100 5.26 -18.09 7.31
C ARG A 100 3.84 -17.51 7.32
N LEU A 101 3.72 -16.19 7.43
CA LEU A 101 2.42 -15.51 7.30
C LEU A 101 1.79 -15.75 5.92
N CYS A 102 2.56 -15.65 4.84
CA CYS A 102 2.08 -15.94 3.49
C CYS A 102 1.59 -17.40 3.35
N GLU A 103 2.34 -18.36 3.89
CA GLU A 103 1.93 -19.77 3.91
C GLU A 103 0.59 -19.97 4.66
N ARG A 104 0.42 -19.38 5.85
CA ARG A 104 -0.81 -19.44 6.65
C ARG A 104 -2.01 -18.82 5.92
N LYS A 105 -1.80 -17.67 5.27
CA LYS A 105 -2.84 -16.96 4.49
C LYS A 105 -3.05 -17.55 3.09
N LYS A 106 -2.25 -18.54 2.68
CA LYS A 106 -2.25 -19.13 1.34
C LYS A 106 -2.02 -18.12 0.22
N TRP A 107 -1.23 -17.11 0.51
CA TRP A 107 -0.75 -16.16 -0.49
C TRP A 107 0.44 -16.75 -1.25
N LYS A 108 0.53 -16.45 -2.53
CA LYS A 108 1.72 -16.78 -3.31
C LYS A 108 2.79 -15.76 -3.04
N PHE A 109 4.03 -16.19 -2.98
CA PHE A 109 5.15 -15.28 -2.77
C PHE A 109 6.36 -15.68 -3.60
N GLU A 110 7.18 -14.68 -3.94
CA GLU A 110 8.44 -14.85 -4.64
C GLU A 110 9.47 -13.90 -4.03
N ILE A 111 10.68 -14.41 -3.77
CA ILE A 111 11.80 -13.58 -3.31
C ILE A 111 12.50 -13.00 -4.54
N ILE A 112 12.24 -11.72 -4.81
CA ILE A 112 12.82 -11.00 -5.96
C ILE A 112 14.31 -10.74 -5.74
N SER A 113 14.70 -10.36 -4.52
CA SER A 113 16.07 -10.07 -4.18
C SER A 113 16.31 -10.39 -2.70
N ASN A 114 17.47 -10.99 -2.44
CA ASN A 114 17.97 -11.16 -1.07
C ASN A 114 19.47 -10.90 -1.08
N LYS A 115 19.90 -9.91 -0.31
CA LYS A 115 21.32 -9.59 -0.10
C LYS A 115 21.76 -10.14 1.26
N PRO A 116 22.40 -11.31 1.29
CA PRO A 116 22.84 -11.92 2.55
C PRO A 116 23.91 -11.08 3.23
N SER A 117 24.03 -11.22 4.53
CA SER A 117 25.11 -10.70 5.37
C SER A 117 25.66 -11.83 6.23
N GLU A 118 26.95 -11.87 6.44
CA GLU A 118 27.58 -12.80 7.39
C GLU A 118 27.48 -12.23 8.82
N PRO A 119 27.25 -13.08 9.85
CA PRO A 119 26.83 -14.47 9.82
C PRO A 119 25.29 -14.60 9.72
N ASN A 120 24.78 -15.40 8.76
CA ASN A 120 23.36 -15.78 8.62
C ASN A 120 22.32 -14.64 8.62
N GLY A 121 22.73 -13.41 8.27
CA GLY A 121 21.86 -12.23 8.23
C GLY A 121 21.40 -11.88 6.82
N THR A 122 20.51 -10.91 6.72
CA THR A 122 20.03 -10.28 5.49
C THR A 122 20.16 -8.77 5.61
N LYS A 123 20.93 -8.13 4.71
CA LYS A 123 21.01 -6.66 4.64
C LYS A 123 19.76 -6.05 4.04
N GLU A 124 19.27 -6.68 2.97
CA GLU A 124 18.09 -6.25 2.23
C GLU A 124 17.42 -7.46 1.61
N ALA A 125 16.11 -7.57 1.75
CA ALA A 125 15.29 -8.53 1.03
C ALA A 125 14.07 -7.84 0.43
N VAL A 126 13.70 -8.27 -0.77
CA VAL A 126 12.48 -7.82 -1.47
C VAL A 126 11.65 -9.06 -1.77
N LEU A 127 10.45 -9.08 -1.24
CA LEU A 127 9.46 -10.14 -1.39
C LEU A 127 8.28 -9.60 -2.18
N GLN A 128 7.89 -10.27 -3.25
CA GLN A 128 6.61 -10.06 -3.92
C GLN A 128 5.60 -11.00 -3.29
N VAL A 129 4.44 -10.48 -2.95
CA VAL A 129 3.33 -11.26 -2.38
C VAL A 129 2.08 -11.05 -3.23
N ASP A 130 1.58 -12.16 -3.79
CA ASP A 130 0.43 -12.16 -4.69
C ASP A 130 -0.78 -12.79 -4.03
N GLY A 131 -1.89 -12.07 -4.08
CA GLY A 131 -3.15 -12.53 -3.51
C GLY A 131 -4.18 -11.43 -3.37
N LEU A 132 -5.35 -11.81 -2.93
CA LEU A 132 -6.46 -10.90 -2.72
C LEU A 132 -6.27 -10.13 -1.40
N ASN A 133 -6.36 -8.79 -1.43
CA ASN A 133 -6.25 -7.92 -0.25
C ASN A 133 -4.90 -8.02 0.50
N VAL A 134 -3.83 -8.40 -0.19
CA VAL A 134 -2.49 -8.51 0.40
C VAL A 134 -2.04 -7.13 0.88
N TYR A 135 -2.08 -6.13 0.00
CA TYR A 135 -1.67 -4.77 0.36
C TYR A 135 -2.49 -4.21 1.52
N LYS A 136 -3.82 -4.41 1.50
CA LYS A 136 -4.71 -4.00 2.59
C LYS A 136 -4.29 -4.56 3.94
N SER A 137 -3.86 -5.81 3.99
CA SER A 137 -3.45 -6.48 5.22
C SER A 137 -2.06 -6.07 5.68
N LEU A 138 -1.12 -5.90 4.74
CA LEU A 138 0.29 -5.67 5.05
C LEU A 138 0.70 -4.20 5.13
N LYS A 139 -0.06 -3.25 4.58
CA LYS A 139 0.32 -1.83 4.53
C LYS A 139 0.70 -1.24 5.90
N PHE A 140 0.11 -1.76 6.97
CA PHE A 140 0.41 -1.35 8.34
C PHE A 140 1.71 -1.93 8.90
N GLU A 141 2.37 -2.85 8.19
CA GLU A 141 3.70 -3.35 8.56
C GLU A 141 4.83 -2.38 8.16
N SER A 142 4.51 -1.34 7.38
CA SER A 142 5.48 -0.32 6.99
C SER A 142 5.93 0.50 8.19
N GLY A 143 7.25 0.60 8.39
CA GLY A 143 7.87 1.37 9.47
C GLY A 143 9.09 0.70 10.07
N VAL A 144 9.45 1.14 11.29
CA VAL A 144 10.63 0.67 12.03
C VAL A 144 10.24 -0.39 13.03
N HIS A 145 10.75 -1.61 12.85
CA HIS A 145 10.61 -2.74 13.77
C HIS A 145 11.84 -2.80 14.68
N ARG A 146 11.63 -2.77 15.99
CA ARG A 146 12.69 -2.76 16.99
C ARG A 146 12.77 -4.11 17.69
N VAL A 147 13.96 -4.70 17.76
CA VAL A 147 14.23 -5.91 18.55
C VAL A 147 15.02 -5.56 19.80
N GLN A 148 14.72 -6.23 20.91
CA GLN A 148 15.45 -6.19 22.16
C GLN A 148 15.75 -7.62 22.58
N ARG A 149 17.02 -8.03 22.47
CA ARG A 149 17.51 -9.32 22.93
C ARG A 149 19.00 -9.28 23.20
N VAL A 150 19.53 -10.32 23.82
CA VAL A 150 20.96 -10.58 23.89
C VAL A 150 21.36 -11.23 22.57
N PRO A 151 22.19 -10.57 21.71
CA PRO A 151 22.64 -11.16 20.45
C PRO A 151 23.47 -12.43 20.69
N GLU A 152 23.46 -13.36 19.74
CA GLU A 152 24.34 -14.53 19.76
C GLU A 152 25.85 -14.14 19.74
N THR A 153 26.14 -12.96 19.21
CA THR A 153 27.48 -12.39 19.12
C THR A 153 27.94 -11.68 20.40
N GLU A 154 27.06 -11.53 21.42
CA GLU A 154 27.35 -10.81 22.64
C GLU A 154 27.86 -11.76 23.76
N SER A 155 29.11 -11.60 24.17
CA SER A 155 29.74 -12.44 25.19
C SER A 155 29.41 -12.04 26.62
N GLN A 156 28.95 -10.80 26.88
CA GLN A 156 28.71 -10.26 28.22
C GLN A 156 27.24 -10.30 28.65
N GLY A 157 26.37 -10.89 27.85
CA GLY A 157 24.93 -11.00 28.15
C GLY A 157 24.15 -9.70 28.18
N ARG A 158 24.64 -8.63 27.52
CA ARG A 158 23.95 -7.34 27.46
C ARG A 158 22.79 -7.39 26.46
N VAL A 159 21.67 -6.82 26.86
CA VAL A 159 20.53 -6.64 25.94
C VAL A 159 20.86 -5.54 24.93
N HIS A 160 20.90 -5.90 23.66
CA HIS A 160 21.04 -4.93 22.57
C HIS A 160 19.70 -4.52 22.01
N THR A 161 19.66 -3.35 21.41
CA THR A 161 18.49 -2.82 20.71
C THR A 161 18.87 -2.57 19.26
N SER A 162 18.27 -3.32 18.35
CA SER A 162 18.50 -3.20 16.92
C SER A 162 17.19 -2.86 16.19
N THR A 163 17.29 -2.34 14.98
CA THR A 163 16.13 -1.95 14.17
C THR A 163 16.22 -2.54 12.78
N VAL A 164 15.06 -2.84 12.23
CA VAL A 164 14.85 -3.23 10.86
C VAL A 164 13.74 -2.36 10.31
N THR A 165 13.89 -1.90 9.07
CA THR A 165 12.87 -1.13 8.37
C THR A 165 12.12 -2.03 7.41
N VAL A 166 10.81 -1.93 7.43
CA VAL A 166 9.91 -2.63 6.51
C VAL A 166 9.16 -1.59 5.71
N ALA A 167 9.10 -1.76 4.38
CA ALA A 167 8.27 -0.96 3.51
C ALA A 167 7.36 -1.87 2.69
N VAL A 168 6.07 -1.60 2.70
CA VAL A 168 5.06 -2.31 1.92
C VAL A 168 4.56 -1.36 0.86
N LEU A 169 4.79 -1.72 -0.39
CA LEU A 169 4.41 -0.93 -1.57
C LEU A 169 3.36 -1.68 -2.37
N PRO A 170 2.32 -1.02 -2.87
CA PRO A 170 1.37 -1.68 -3.75
C PRO A 170 2.04 -2.05 -5.07
N MET A 171 1.66 -3.20 -5.61
CA MET A 171 2.04 -3.54 -6.97
C MET A 171 1.27 -2.64 -7.94
N GLN A 172 2.00 -1.85 -8.70
CA GLN A 172 1.41 -0.98 -9.70
C GLN A 172 1.19 -1.77 -10.99
N ASP A 173 0.08 -1.48 -11.66
CA ASP A 173 -0.15 -2.03 -13.00
C ASP A 173 0.94 -1.53 -13.96
N GLU A 174 1.31 -2.35 -14.93
CA GLU A 174 2.24 -1.96 -15.97
C GLU A 174 1.73 -0.69 -16.68
N ILE A 175 2.66 0.23 -16.96
CA ILE A 175 2.33 1.45 -17.69
C ILE A 175 1.86 1.02 -19.08
N GLU A 176 0.57 1.15 -19.35
CA GLU A 176 0.02 0.96 -20.70
C GLU A 176 0.69 1.95 -21.64
N GLU A 177 1.10 1.47 -22.81
CA GLU A 177 1.64 2.35 -23.85
C GLU A 177 0.54 3.29 -24.33
N LYS A 178 0.60 4.54 -23.87
CA LYS A 178 -0.30 5.59 -24.37
C LYS A 178 0.11 5.94 -25.78
N GLU A 179 -0.82 5.83 -26.70
CA GLU A 179 -0.64 6.41 -28.04
C GLU A 179 -0.51 7.92 -27.91
N ILE A 180 0.56 8.46 -28.51
CA ILE A 180 0.80 9.90 -28.50
C ILE A 180 -0.23 10.59 -29.38
N ASP A 181 -1.02 11.51 -28.83
CA ASP A 181 -1.98 12.29 -29.61
C ASP A 181 -1.22 13.22 -30.58
N LYS A 182 -1.56 13.11 -31.88
CA LYS A 182 -0.95 13.93 -32.92
C LYS A 182 -1.23 15.43 -32.75
N ASN A 183 -2.31 15.79 -32.05
CA ASN A 183 -2.67 17.18 -31.77
C ASN A 183 -1.74 17.82 -30.71
N GLU A 184 -1.08 17.01 -29.89
CA GLU A 184 -0.12 17.46 -28.89
C GLU A 184 1.30 17.63 -29.44
N LEU A 185 1.49 17.33 -30.74
CA LEU A 185 2.77 17.40 -31.41
C LEU A 185 2.89 18.60 -32.32
N ARG A 186 3.91 19.42 -32.11
CA ARG A 186 4.36 20.40 -33.06
C ARG A 186 5.49 19.83 -33.89
N VAL A 187 5.31 19.74 -35.20
CA VAL A 187 6.32 19.21 -36.13
C VAL A 187 6.84 20.34 -37.01
N ASP A 188 8.11 20.66 -36.84
CA ASP A 188 8.82 21.67 -37.61
C ASP A 188 9.82 20.97 -38.54
N THR A 189 9.88 21.41 -39.80
CA THR A 189 10.86 20.92 -40.77
C THR A 189 11.93 21.97 -40.98
N TYR A 190 13.18 21.55 -41.12
CA TYR A 190 14.28 22.46 -41.35
C TYR A 190 15.39 21.81 -42.19
N ARG A 191 16.35 22.63 -42.66
CA ARG A 191 17.50 22.12 -43.45
C ARG A 191 18.49 21.43 -42.57
N ALA A 192 18.88 20.20 -42.93
CA ALA A 192 19.90 19.48 -42.22
C ALA A 192 21.25 20.22 -42.30
N SER A 193 21.98 20.30 -41.21
CA SER A 193 23.32 20.84 -41.14
C SER A 193 24.34 19.70 -41.09
N GLY A 194 25.31 19.68 -41.99
CA GLY A 194 26.35 18.65 -41.97
C GLY A 194 27.16 18.58 -43.27
N ALA A 195 28.22 17.80 -43.28
CA ALA A 195 29.03 17.52 -44.47
C ALA A 195 28.21 16.69 -45.46
N GLY A 196 27.61 17.34 -46.43
CA GLY A 196 26.77 16.71 -47.47
C GLY A 196 26.76 17.51 -48.77
N GLY A 197 26.46 16.82 -49.86
CA GLY A 197 26.41 17.45 -51.22
C GLY A 197 25.19 18.38 -51.37
N GLN A 198 24.98 18.86 -52.61
CA GLN A 198 23.98 19.86 -53.00
C GLN A 198 22.53 19.56 -52.51
N HIS A 199 22.21 18.29 -52.25
CA HIS A 199 20.89 17.83 -51.80
C HIS A 199 20.60 18.18 -50.30
N VAL A 200 21.64 18.10 -49.43
CA VAL A 200 21.51 18.38 -47.97
C VAL A 200 21.22 19.86 -47.72
N ASN A 201 21.76 20.74 -48.58
CA ASN A 201 21.65 22.18 -48.41
C ASN A 201 20.39 22.81 -49.08
N LYS A 202 19.66 22.02 -49.90
CA LYS A 202 18.50 22.52 -50.65
C LYS A 202 17.14 21.97 -50.16
N THR A 203 17.13 20.83 -49.45
CA THR A 203 15.89 20.14 -49.05
C THR A 203 15.70 20.21 -47.54
N ASP A 204 14.47 20.54 -47.10
CA ASP A 204 14.10 20.54 -45.65
C ASP A 204 13.77 19.11 -45.22
N SER A 205 14.83 18.26 -45.10
CA SER A 205 14.73 16.85 -44.75
C SER A 205 14.81 16.59 -43.21
N ALA A 206 15.34 17.51 -42.44
CA ALA A 206 15.44 17.41 -41.03
C ALA A 206 14.11 17.74 -40.34
N ILE A 207 13.80 17.01 -39.29
CA ILE A 207 12.55 17.16 -38.54
C ILE A 207 12.87 17.41 -37.06
N ARG A 208 12.17 18.38 -36.50
CA ARG A 208 12.08 18.64 -35.07
C ARG A 208 10.63 18.42 -34.63
N ILE A 209 10.44 17.55 -33.62
CA ILE A 209 9.13 17.30 -33.02
C ILE A 209 9.20 17.79 -31.58
N THR A 210 8.26 18.66 -31.23
CA THR A 210 8.08 19.15 -29.87
C THR A 210 6.77 18.61 -29.34
N HIS A 211 6.81 17.92 -28.20
CA HIS A 211 5.63 17.51 -27.47
C HIS A 211 5.17 18.66 -26.57
N LEU A 212 4.04 19.28 -26.91
CA LEU A 212 3.57 20.52 -26.28
C LEU A 212 3.36 20.41 -24.76
N PRO A 213 2.73 19.33 -24.23
CA PRO A 213 2.47 19.23 -22.80
C PRO A 213 3.74 19.08 -21.94
N THR A 214 4.74 18.35 -22.44
CA THR A 214 5.97 18.08 -21.66
C THR A 214 7.15 18.96 -22.05
N GLY A 215 7.06 19.69 -23.16
CA GLY A 215 8.14 20.49 -23.72
C GLY A 215 9.33 19.68 -24.25
N ILE A 216 9.23 18.36 -24.38
CA ILE A 216 10.30 17.51 -24.88
C ILE A 216 10.47 17.75 -26.37
N VAL A 217 11.72 18.01 -26.77
CA VAL A 217 12.11 18.22 -28.17
C VAL A 217 12.97 17.06 -28.65
N VAL A 218 12.65 16.58 -29.85
CA VAL A 218 13.43 15.55 -30.55
C VAL A 218 13.73 16.02 -31.94
N GLU A 219 14.97 15.87 -32.37
CA GLU A 219 15.44 16.21 -33.71
C GLU A 219 15.98 14.97 -34.41
N CYS A 220 15.69 14.83 -35.70
CA CYS A 220 16.24 13.76 -36.52
C CYS A 220 16.59 14.31 -37.92
N GLN A 221 17.85 14.11 -38.32
CA GLN A 221 18.41 14.55 -39.62
C GLN A 221 19.28 13.47 -40.30
N ASP A 222 19.12 12.20 -39.88
CA ASP A 222 20.01 11.10 -40.27
C ASP A 222 19.80 10.66 -41.73
N ASP A 223 18.56 10.75 -42.22
CA ASP A 223 18.20 10.24 -43.57
C ASP A 223 17.87 11.39 -44.51
N ARG A 224 18.01 11.14 -45.81
CA ARG A 224 17.61 12.07 -46.87
C ARG A 224 16.09 12.18 -47.00
N SER A 225 15.36 11.20 -46.48
CA SER A 225 13.86 11.16 -46.55
C SER A 225 13.25 11.78 -45.31
N GLN A 226 12.49 12.84 -45.48
CA GLN A 226 11.72 13.49 -44.42
C GLN A 226 10.77 12.52 -43.70
N HIS A 227 10.11 11.60 -44.43
CA HIS A 227 9.22 10.60 -43.83
C HIS A 227 9.96 9.63 -42.89
N LYS A 228 11.16 9.19 -43.31
CA LYS A 228 11.96 8.32 -42.43
C LYS A 228 12.46 9.04 -41.19
N ASN A 229 12.85 10.31 -41.32
CA ASN A 229 13.24 11.14 -40.17
C ASN A 229 12.08 11.38 -39.25
N LYS A 230 10.85 11.61 -39.77
CA LYS A 230 9.64 11.76 -38.97
C LYS A 230 9.32 10.50 -38.18
N THR A 231 9.38 9.33 -38.81
CA THR A 231 9.14 8.04 -38.13
C THR A 231 10.15 7.80 -37.02
N LYS A 232 11.46 8.03 -37.31
CA LYS A 232 12.52 7.92 -36.30
C LYS A 232 12.33 8.93 -35.15
N ALA A 233 12.00 10.18 -35.48
CA ALA A 233 11.78 11.22 -34.46
C ALA A 233 10.58 10.89 -33.56
N LEU A 234 9.48 10.35 -34.09
CA LEU A 234 8.34 9.87 -33.31
C LEU A 234 8.72 8.71 -32.40
N SER A 235 9.48 7.72 -32.90
CA SER A 235 9.95 6.61 -32.09
C SER A 235 10.89 7.07 -30.95
N LEU A 236 11.80 8.03 -31.24
CA LEU A 236 12.67 8.62 -30.24
C LEU A 236 11.88 9.44 -29.21
N LEU A 237 10.82 10.16 -29.62
CA LEU A 237 9.96 10.90 -28.71
C LEU A 237 9.21 9.95 -27.80
N SER A 238 8.61 8.88 -28.33
CA SER A 238 7.94 7.84 -27.54
C SER A 238 8.88 7.24 -26.51
N ALA A 239 10.11 6.89 -26.88
CA ALA A 239 11.09 6.36 -25.96
C ALA A 239 11.47 7.38 -24.84
N LYS A 240 11.62 8.67 -25.18
CA LYS A 240 11.92 9.72 -24.19
C LYS A 240 10.76 9.99 -23.25
N LEU A 241 9.53 9.98 -23.75
CA LEU A 241 8.33 10.14 -22.92
C LEU A 241 8.20 8.98 -21.94
N LYS A 242 8.34 7.73 -22.41
CA LYS A 242 8.33 6.53 -21.59
C LYS A 242 9.43 6.55 -20.52
N ALA A 243 10.63 6.97 -20.88
CA ALA A 243 11.75 7.11 -19.94
C ALA A 243 11.45 8.15 -18.85
N LYS A 244 10.85 9.28 -19.21
CA LYS A 244 10.45 10.32 -18.26
C LYS A 244 9.34 9.86 -17.32
N GLU A 245 8.30 9.21 -17.84
CA GLU A 245 7.22 8.64 -17.02
C GLU A 245 7.77 7.60 -16.03
N LEU A 246 8.69 6.75 -16.47
CA LEU A 246 9.35 5.77 -15.62
C LEU A 246 10.18 6.43 -14.52
N GLU A 247 10.93 7.51 -14.85
CA GLU A 247 11.72 8.26 -13.88
C GLU A 247 10.83 8.93 -12.83
N GLU A 248 9.74 9.58 -13.25
CA GLU A 248 8.75 10.19 -12.35
C GLU A 248 8.10 9.14 -11.44
N GLN A 249 7.75 7.97 -11.98
CA GLN A 249 7.22 6.86 -11.19
C GLN A 249 8.24 6.36 -10.16
N GLN A 250 9.50 6.18 -10.56
CA GLN A 250 10.56 5.76 -9.64
C GLN A 250 10.80 6.78 -8.53
N GLN A 251 10.76 8.08 -8.84
CA GLN A 251 10.86 9.15 -7.85
C GLN A 251 9.68 9.13 -6.87
N ASN A 252 8.46 8.92 -7.35
CA ASN A 252 7.27 8.82 -6.52
C ASN A 252 7.38 7.61 -5.56
N ILE A 253 7.74 6.44 -6.07
CA ILE A 253 7.96 5.24 -5.25
C ILE A 253 9.08 5.47 -4.22
N ALA A 254 10.16 6.14 -4.60
CA ALA A 254 11.25 6.46 -3.68
C ALA A 254 10.80 7.43 -2.57
N ASN A 255 9.97 8.42 -2.90
CA ASN A 255 9.40 9.36 -1.94
C ASN A 255 8.41 8.65 -1.00
N GLU A 256 7.51 7.83 -1.52
CA GLU A 256 6.57 7.02 -0.71
C GLU A 256 7.34 6.11 0.24
N ARG A 257 8.35 5.38 -0.26
CA ARG A 257 9.22 4.56 0.58
C ARG A 257 9.87 5.36 1.71
N LYS A 258 10.37 6.55 1.42
CA LYS A 258 10.99 7.43 2.41
C LYS A 258 9.99 7.88 3.48
N LEU A 259 8.76 8.17 3.10
CA LEU A 259 7.69 8.53 4.03
C LEU A 259 7.29 7.34 4.93
N LEU A 260 7.20 6.14 4.36
CA LEU A 260 6.82 4.92 5.08
C LEU A 260 7.87 4.48 6.11
N VAL A 261 9.15 4.65 5.79
CA VAL A 261 10.28 4.15 6.62
C VAL A 261 10.82 5.21 7.55
N GLY A 262 10.59 6.51 7.26
CA GLY A 262 11.17 7.63 8.01
C GLY A 262 12.70 7.63 7.97
N SER A 263 13.33 7.96 9.09
CA SER A 263 14.80 7.97 9.23
C SER A 263 15.39 6.58 9.56
N GLY A 264 14.56 5.60 9.93
CA GLY A 264 14.98 4.30 10.44
C GLY A 264 15.53 4.34 11.87
N ASP A 265 15.39 5.46 12.59
CA ASP A 265 15.86 5.63 13.95
C ASP A 265 15.06 4.75 14.93
N ARG A 266 15.70 4.36 16.02
CA ARG A 266 15.10 3.58 17.12
C ARG A 266 13.93 4.29 17.80
N SER A 267 13.86 5.61 17.71
CA SER A 267 12.77 6.43 18.24
C SER A 267 11.46 6.29 17.43
N GLU A 268 11.56 6.08 16.11
CA GLU A 268 10.42 6.00 15.18
C GLU A 268 9.78 4.61 15.11
N LYS A 269 10.05 3.77 16.11
CA LYS A 269 9.55 2.39 16.16
C LYS A 269 8.03 2.32 16.10
N ILE A 270 7.51 1.49 15.21
CA ILE A 270 6.09 1.11 15.19
C ILE A 270 5.83 -0.10 16.11
N ARG A 271 6.77 -1.07 16.14
CA ARG A 271 6.63 -2.30 16.91
C ARG A 271 7.92 -2.68 17.60
N THR A 272 7.80 -3.25 18.81
CA THR A 272 8.94 -3.76 19.58
C THR A 272 8.76 -5.23 19.88
N TYR A 273 9.78 -6.02 19.54
CA TYR A 273 9.91 -7.44 19.83
C TYR A 273 10.87 -7.59 21.00
N ASN A 274 10.35 -7.95 22.17
CA ASN A 274 11.14 -8.10 23.41
C ASN A 274 11.27 -9.58 23.74
N PHE A 275 12.41 -10.17 23.40
CA PHE A 275 12.69 -11.58 23.59
C PHE A 275 12.81 -11.97 25.07
N PRO A 276 13.54 -11.23 25.94
CA PRO A 276 13.61 -11.53 27.37
C PRO A 276 12.26 -11.61 28.06
N GLN A 277 11.27 -10.86 27.59
CA GLN A 277 9.92 -10.82 28.16
C GLN A 277 8.89 -11.62 27.35
N GLY A 278 9.29 -12.26 26.23
CA GLY A 278 8.41 -13.05 25.37
C GLY A 278 7.22 -12.24 24.81
N ARG A 279 7.38 -10.92 24.62
CA ARG A 279 6.27 -10.04 24.22
C ARG A 279 6.57 -9.22 22.98
N VAL A 280 5.50 -8.94 22.25
CA VAL A 280 5.47 -7.97 21.13
C VAL A 280 4.53 -6.83 21.50
N THR A 281 4.98 -5.59 21.29
CA THR A 281 4.18 -4.39 21.55
C THR A 281 4.10 -3.55 20.29
N ASP A 282 2.89 -3.34 19.77
CA ASP A 282 2.62 -2.34 18.73
C ASP A 282 2.32 -0.99 19.40
N HIS A 283 3.15 0.01 19.11
CA HIS A 283 3.10 1.30 19.81
C HIS A 283 1.99 2.22 19.28
N ARG A 284 1.50 1.99 18.07
CA ARG A 284 0.44 2.80 17.44
C ARG A 284 -0.89 2.61 18.16
N ILE A 285 -1.24 1.36 18.43
CA ILE A 285 -2.50 0.97 19.09
C ILE A 285 -2.30 0.54 20.55
N LYS A 286 -1.06 0.67 21.08
CA LYS A 286 -0.68 0.25 22.45
C LYS A 286 -1.02 -1.21 22.78
N LEU A 287 -1.10 -2.06 21.75
CA LEU A 287 -1.39 -3.49 21.88
C LEU A 287 -0.13 -4.23 22.31
N THR A 288 -0.21 -5.02 23.39
CA THR A 288 0.87 -5.89 23.86
C THR A 288 0.38 -7.33 23.88
N GLN A 289 1.16 -8.24 23.28
CA GLN A 289 0.90 -9.68 23.24
C GLN A 289 2.09 -10.46 23.78
N HIS A 290 1.83 -11.48 24.61
CA HIS A 290 2.83 -12.31 25.27
C HIS A 290 3.01 -13.67 24.59
N ASN A 291 3.02 -13.68 23.24
CA ASN A 291 3.13 -14.86 22.40
C ASN A 291 4.17 -14.67 21.28
N LEU A 292 5.33 -14.12 21.64
CA LEU A 292 6.39 -13.76 20.70
C LEU A 292 6.74 -14.90 19.73
N ASP A 293 6.87 -16.13 20.22
CA ASP A 293 7.27 -17.29 19.41
C ASP A 293 6.26 -17.60 18.30
N ASN A 294 4.97 -17.52 18.62
CA ASN A 294 3.91 -17.72 17.62
C ASN A 294 3.91 -16.60 16.57
N ILE A 295 4.14 -15.36 17.02
CA ILE A 295 4.25 -14.20 16.13
C ILE A 295 5.42 -14.37 15.18
N MET A 296 6.60 -14.81 15.69
CA MET A 296 7.78 -15.08 14.88
C MET A 296 7.57 -16.26 13.91
N ASP A 297 6.62 -17.16 14.19
CA ASP A 297 6.16 -18.21 13.28
C ASP A 297 4.99 -17.78 12.36
N GLY A 298 4.75 -16.49 12.22
CA GLY A 298 3.83 -15.90 11.25
C GLY A 298 2.39 -15.69 11.76
N ASP A 299 2.13 -15.78 13.06
CA ASP A 299 0.80 -15.53 13.64
C ASP A 299 0.62 -14.03 13.95
N LEU A 300 0.48 -13.23 12.90
CA LEU A 300 0.26 -11.78 13.00
C LEU A 300 -1.21 -11.38 12.91
N GLU A 301 -2.14 -12.31 12.72
CA GLU A 301 -3.53 -12.01 12.36
C GLU A 301 -4.20 -11.06 13.35
N SER A 302 -4.07 -11.34 14.63
CA SER A 302 -4.67 -10.52 15.69
C SER A 302 -4.14 -9.08 15.73
N ILE A 303 -2.86 -8.87 15.38
CA ILE A 303 -2.26 -7.52 15.31
C ILE A 303 -2.74 -6.79 14.06
N LEU A 304 -2.76 -7.48 12.92
CA LEU A 304 -3.19 -6.90 11.64
C LEU A 304 -4.67 -6.49 11.68
N ASP A 305 -5.53 -7.34 12.27
CA ASP A 305 -6.96 -7.05 12.41
C ASP A 305 -7.20 -5.87 13.36
N ALA A 306 -6.45 -5.79 14.47
CA ALA A 306 -6.54 -4.66 15.39
C ALA A 306 -6.12 -3.34 14.72
N LEU A 307 -5.04 -3.34 13.94
CA LEU A 307 -4.58 -2.17 13.19
C LEU A 307 -5.57 -1.75 12.10
N LEU A 308 -6.16 -2.72 11.41
CA LEU A 308 -7.19 -2.45 10.41
C LEU A 308 -8.43 -1.81 11.04
N THR A 309 -8.84 -2.32 12.21
CA THR A 309 -10.00 -1.80 12.95
C THR A 309 -9.75 -0.37 13.42
N GLU A 310 -8.59 -0.09 14.00
CA GLU A 310 -8.21 1.26 14.44
C GLU A 310 -8.18 2.25 13.28
N HIS A 311 -7.56 1.87 12.16
CA HIS A 311 -7.54 2.71 10.96
C HIS A 311 -8.96 3.01 10.43
N GLN A 312 -9.86 2.03 10.47
CA GLN A 312 -11.25 2.24 10.09
C GLN A 312 -11.98 3.20 11.03
N LEU A 313 -11.69 3.13 12.33
CA LEU A 313 -12.24 4.08 13.32
C LEU A 313 -11.70 5.49 13.09
N GLU A 314 -10.42 5.66 12.83
CA GLU A 314 -9.83 6.96 12.50
C GLU A 314 -10.46 7.56 11.22
N GLN A 315 -10.67 6.74 10.18
CA GLN A 315 -11.34 7.19 8.97
C GLN A 315 -12.79 7.60 9.22
N LEU A 316 -13.51 6.89 10.08
CA LEU A 316 -14.88 7.25 10.45
C LEU A 316 -14.93 8.57 11.23
N SER A 317 -14.05 8.76 12.20
CA SER A 317 -13.98 10.02 12.96
C SER A 317 -13.67 11.23 12.07
N SER A 318 -12.76 11.05 11.11
CA SER A 318 -12.42 12.12 10.16
C SER A 318 -13.59 12.48 9.21
N LEU A 319 -14.47 11.53 8.90
CA LEU A 319 -15.68 11.80 8.12
C LEU A 319 -16.74 12.54 8.95
N GLU A 320 -16.84 12.25 10.24
CA GLU A 320 -17.77 12.94 11.17
C GLU A 320 -17.34 14.39 11.44
N GLU A 321 -16.03 14.69 11.43
CA GLU A 321 -15.51 16.06 11.60
C GLU A 321 -15.67 16.94 10.35
N ASN A 322 -15.75 16.34 9.16
CA ASN A 322 -15.81 17.06 7.88
C ASN A 322 -17.24 17.11 7.26
N GLY A 323 -18.23 16.54 7.91
CA GLY A 323 -19.65 16.51 7.48
C GLY A 323 -20.52 17.37 8.36
#